data_17242de3da8d33ba0470b23f767575c4
#
_entry.id   17242de3da8d33ba0470b23f767575c4
#
_cell.length_a   1.000
_cell.length_b   1.000
_cell.length_c   1.000
_cell.angle_alpha   90.00
_cell.angle_beta   90.00
_cell.angle_gamma   90.00
#
_symmetry.space_group_name_H-M   'P 1'
#
loop_
_entity.id
_entity.type
_entity.pdbx_description
1 polymer ?
#
loop_
_entity_poly.entity_id
_entity_poly.type
_entity_poly.pdbx_seq_one_letter_code
_entity_poly.pdbx_strand_id
1 'polypeptide(L)'
;MTGTAELIGIARKARSHAPMETLDQVDITTELGLDGDYRGKLRRRQITILAEEDWQAACQDIDRPDIPWTARRANLLVRGIALPRTKGTRLTIGTVAFEITGETDPCNRMDDVAPGLQNALSPDWRGGVTCRVITSGTVSLGDAVITQP
;
A
#
# COMPACT_ATOMS: atom_id res chain seq x y z
N MET A 1 -6.23 -22.36 12.99
CA MET A 1 -5.55 -21.14 13.39
C MET A 1 -5.52 -20.17 12.23
N THR A 2 -6.03 -18.98 12.44
CA THR A 2 -6.00 -17.97 11.39
C THR A 2 -4.58 -17.48 11.19
N GLY A 3 -4.19 -17.30 9.94
CA GLY A 3 -2.92 -16.69 9.64
C GLY A 3 -2.86 -15.27 10.17
N THR A 4 -1.70 -14.86 10.64
CA THR A 4 -1.47 -13.49 11.06
C THR A 4 -1.32 -12.60 9.82
N ALA A 5 -1.94 -11.43 9.83
CA ALA A 5 -1.71 -10.44 8.77
C ALA A 5 -0.26 -9.97 8.84
N GLU A 6 0.38 -9.85 7.69
CA GLU A 6 1.79 -9.50 7.66
C GLU A 6 2.16 -8.63 6.47
N LEU A 7 3.25 -7.88 6.64
CA LEU A 7 3.86 -7.07 5.60
C LEU A 7 4.71 -7.97 4.71
N ILE A 8 4.42 -7.99 3.40
CA ILE A 8 5.12 -8.87 2.46
C ILE A 8 5.84 -8.12 1.35
N GLY A 9 5.67 -6.80 1.25
CA GLY A 9 6.39 -6.01 0.26
C GLY A 9 6.59 -4.58 0.71
N ILE A 10 7.74 -4.01 0.36
CA ILE A 10 8.07 -2.61 0.61
C ILE A 10 8.65 -2.06 -0.69
N ALA A 11 8.16 -0.91 -1.15
CA ALA A 11 8.67 -0.28 -2.37
C ALA A 11 8.63 1.24 -2.26
N ARG A 12 9.57 1.87 -2.93
CA ARG A 12 9.66 3.34 -2.98
C ARG A 12 10.11 3.80 -4.35
N LYS A 13 9.88 5.07 -4.64
CA LYS A 13 10.42 5.73 -5.82
C LYS A 13 11.03 7.06 -5.42
N ALA A 14 12.23 7.34 -5.94
CA ALA A 14 12.99 8.54 -5.57
C ALA A 14 12.36 9.83 -6.10
N ARG A 15 11.62 9.74 -7.21
CA ARG A 15 10.96 10.89 -7.84
C ARG A 15 9.76 10.41 -8.65
N SER A 16 8.95 11.36 -9.11
CA SER A 16 7.80 11.05 -9.96
C SER A 16 8.24 10.28 -11.20
N HIS A 17 7.50 9.23 -11.56
CA HIS A 17 7.74 8.36 -12.70
C HIS A 17 9.04 7.54 -12.62
N ALA A 18 9.79 7.60 -11.52
CA ALA A 18 10.97 6.76 -11.33
C ALA A 18 10.55 5.29 -11.19
N PRO A 19 11.44 4.34 -11.51
CA PRO A 19 11.19 2.93 -11.22
C PRO A 19 10.98 2.69 -9.74
N MET A 20 10.14 1.70 -9.40
CA MET A 20 9.99 1.29 -8.01
C MET A 20 11.19 0.45 -7.59
N GLU A 21 11.68 0.74 -6.39
CA GLU A 21 12.76 -0.01 -5.74
C GLU A 21 12.14 -0.79 -4.57
N THR A 22 12.40 -2.09 -4.49
CA THR A 22 11.92 -2.91 -3.38
C THR A 22 12.97 -3.02 -2.28
N LEU A 23 12.49 -3.12 -1.04
CA LEU A 23 13.33 -3.14 0.15
C LEU A 23 12.86 -4.23 1.10
N ASP A 24 13.76 -4.71 1.97
CA ASP A 24 13.41 -5.65 3.02
C ASP A 24 13.08 -4.95 4.34
N GLN A 25 13.54 -3.72 4.50
CA GLN A 25 13.36 -2.94 5.71
C GLN A 25 13.51 -1.46 5.37
N VAL A 26 12.76 -0.60 6.06
CA VAL A 26 12.85 0.84 5.84
C VAL A 26 12.35 1.60 7.06
N ASP A 27 12.92 2.79 7.29
CA ASP A 27 12.43 3.72 8.30
C ASP A 27 11.27 4.54 7.72
N ILE A 28 10.29 4.79 8.56
CA ILE A 28 9.12 5.62 8.22
C ILE A 28 8.95 6.65 9.31
N THR A 29 8.87 7.93 8.92
CA THR A 29 8.76 9.03 9.88
C THR A 29 7.52 9.87 9.64
N THR A 30 7.08 10.56 10.68
CA THR A 30 5.91 11.45 10.60
C THR A 30 6.17 12.62 9.65
N GLU A 31 7.42 13.06 9.50
CA GLU A 31 7.78 14.21 8.67
C GLU A 31 7.99 13.84 7.21
N LEU A 32 8.60 12.69 6.93
CA LEU A 32 9.06 12.35 5.59
C LEU A 32 8.36 11.13 4.99
N GLY A 33 7.50 10.45 5.76
CA GLY A 33 6.90 9.20 5.31
C GLY A 33 7.97 8.11 5.16
N LEU A 34 7.86 7.28 4.14
CA LEU A 34 8.81 6.21 3.87
C LEU A 34 10.13 6.81 3.37
N ASP A 35 11.22 6.48 4.05
CA ASP A 35 12.54 7.03 3.73
C ASP A 35 12.90 6.79 2.27
N GLY A 36 13.27 7.88 1.59
CA GLY A 36 13.64 7.83 0.18
C GLY A 36 12.48 7.82 -0.79
N ASP A 37 11.24 7.83 -0.33
CA ASP A 37 10.08 7.91 -1.21
C ASP A 37 9.69 9.35 -1.47
N TYR A 38 9.42 9.66 -2.72
CA TYR A 38 9.14 11.03 -3.14
C TYR A 38 7.80 11.56 -2.59
N ARG A 39 6.85 10.68 -2.23
CA ARG A 39 5.53 11.07 -1.71
C ARG A 39 5.52 11.42 -0.23
N GLY A 40 6.62 11.20 0.47
CA GLY A 40 6.68 11.33 1.93
C GLY A 40 6.27 12.68 2.48
N LYS A 41 6.31 13.75 1.66
CA LYS A 41 5.93 15.11 2.06
C LYS A 41 4.44 15.39 1.88
N LEU A 42 3.67 14.48 1.30
CA LEU A 42 2.24 14.66 1.05
C LEU A 42 1.44 14.26 2.28
N ARG A 43 1.25 15.16 3.22
CA ARG A 43 0.72 14.94 4.57
C ARG A 43 -0.35 13.88 4.73
N ARG A 44 -1.40 13.90 3.88
CA ARG A 44 -2.51 12.92 3.98
C ARG A 44 -2.26 11.67 3.16
N ARG A 45 -1.29 11.70 2.28
CA ARG A 45 -1.00 10.62 1.34
C ARG A 45 0.48 10.24 1.40
N GLN A 46 1.05 10.28 2.59
CA GLN A 46 2.47 9.99 2.79
C GLN A 46 2.80 8.55 2.41
N ILE A 47 1.86 7.63 2.68
CA ILE A 47 2.07 6.19 2.50
C ILE A 47 0.85 5.62 1.78
N THR A 48 1.08 4.68 0.87
CA THR A 48 0.01 3.89 0.26
C THR A 48 0.20 2.44 0.63
N ILE A 49 -0.89 1.79 1.04
CA ILE A 49 -0.90 0.38 1.45
C ILE A 49 -1.87 -0.38 0.57
N LEU A 50 -1.41 -1.50 0.01
CA LEU A 50 -2.17 -2.37 -0.88
C LEU A 50 -2.29 -3.75 -0.26
N ALA A 51 -3.48 -4.36 -0.32
CA ALA A 51 -3.66 -5.74 0.09
C ALA A 51 -3.39 -6.66 -1.10
N GLU A 52 -2.59 -7.69 -0.90
CA GLU A 52 -2.25 -8.66 -1.95
C GLU A 52 -3.49 -9.30 -2.53
N GLU A 53 -4.46 -9.66 -1.67
CA GLU A 53 -5.71 -10.30 -2.10
C GLU A 53 -6.51 -9.41 -3.04
N ASP A 54 -6.55 -8.11 -2.75
CA ASP A 54 -7.24 -7.13 -3.62
C ASP A 54 -6.54 -6.99 -4.96
N TRP A 55 -5.21 -6.92 -4.96
CA TRP A 55 -4.44 -6.84 -6.18
C TRP A 55 -4.64 -8.08 -7.05
N GLN A 56 -4.57 -9.26 -6.43
CA GLN A 56 -4.78 -10.53 -7.14
C GLN A 56 -6.18 -10.61 -7.73
N ALA A 57 -7.21 -10.20 -6.97
CA ALA A 57 -8.58 -10.21 -7.46
C ALA A 57 -8.76 -9.31 -8.68
N ALA A 58 -8.19 -8.10 -8.64
CA ALA A 58 -8.27 -7.18 -9.77
C ALA A 58 -7.55 -7.74 -11.00
N CYS A 59 -6.37 -8.31 -10.81
CA CYS A 59 -5.60 -8.89 -11.93
C CYS A 59 -6.29 -10.10 -12.52
N GLN A 60 -6.94 -10.92 -11.70
CA GLN A 60 -7.74 -12.05 -12.18
C GLN A 60 -8.94 -11.61 -12.99
N ASP A 61 -9.60 -10.53 -12.57
CA ASP A 61 -10.77 -10.00 -13.28
C ASP A 61 -10.46 -9.59 -14.72
N ILE A 62 -9.21 -9.21 -15.00
CA ILE A 62 -8.77 -8.85 -16.35
C ILE A 62 -7.92 -9.95 -17.00
N ASP A 63 -7.89 -11.13 -16.37
CA ASP A 63 -7.16 -12.31 -16.86
C ASP A 63 -5.64 -12.05 -17.02
N ARG A 64 -5.08 -11.29 -16.09
CA ARG A 64 -3.65 -10.95 -16.08
C ARG A 64 -3.05 -11.19 -14.69
N PRO A 65 -2.97 -12.46 -14.21
CA PRO A 65 -2.41 -12.76 -12.90
C PRO A 65 -0.89 -12.55 -12.81
N ASP A 66 -0.25 -12.27 -13.93
CA ASP A 66 1.20 -12.11 -14.04
C ASP A 66 1.72 -10.74 -13.63
N ILE A 67 0.85 -9.73 -13.43
CA ILE A 67 1.29 -8.35 -13.20
C ILE A 67 1.81 -8.21 -11.76
N PRO A 68 3.08 -7.78 -11.57
CA PRO A 68 3.60 -7.62 -10.22
C PRO A 68 2.93 -6.45 -9.50
N TRP A 69 2.82 -6.56 -8.19
CA TRP A 69 2.18 -5.52 -7.37
C TRP A 69 2.87 -4.16 -7.47
N THR A 70 4.17 -4.13 -7.77
CA THR A 70 4.92 -2.89 -7.93
C THR A 70 4.39 -2.02 -9.08
N ALA A 71 3.66 -2.62 -10.03
CA ALA A 71 3.00 -1.87 -11.08
C ALA A 71 1.91 -0.93 -10.54
N ARG A 72 1.33 -1.25 -9.37
CA ARG A 72 0.37 -0.36 -8.68
C ARG A 72 1.07 0.86 -8.11
N ARG A 73 2.38 0.77 -7.87
CA ARG A 73 3.22 1.83 -7.33
C ARG A 73 2.86 2.19 -5.88
N ALA A 74 2.37 1.22 -5.13
CA ALA A 74 2.12 1.34 -3.70
C ALA A 74 3.43 1.17 -2.92
N ASN A 75 3.45 1.69 -1.70
CA ASN A 75 4.62 1.61 -0.83
C ASN A 75 4.69 0.28 -0.08
N LEU A 76 3.57 -0.17 0.47
CA LEU A 76 3.53 -1.36 1.33
C LEU A 76 2.49 -2.34 0.80
N LEU A 77 2.88 -3.62 0.76
CA LEU A 77 1.99 -4.72 0.40
C LEU A 77 1.77 -5.58 1.62
N VAL A 78 0.51 -5.80 1.99
CA VAL A 78 0.13 -6.62 3.13
C VAL A 78 -0.73 -7.78 2.67
N ARG A 79 -0.80 -8.84 3.46
CA ARG A 79 -1.69 -9.97 3.20
C ARG A 79 -2.32 -10.46 4.50
N GLY A 80 -3.40 -11.21 4.35
CA GLY A 80 -4.10 -11.80 5.50
C GLY A 80 -5.04 -10.84 6.19
N ILE A 81 -5.34 -9.69 5.58
CA ILE A 81 -6.20 -8.68 6.16
C ILE A 81 -7.02 -7.99 5.06
N ALA A 82 -8.30 -7.77 5.35
CA ALA A 82 -9.10 -6.85 4.57
C ALA A 82 -8.84 -5.45 5.12
N LEU A 83 -8.21 -4.59 4.32
CA LEU A 83 -7.91 -3.23 4.77
C LEU A 83 -9.19 -2.47 5.09
N PRO A 84 -9.25 -1.76 6.24
CA PRO A 84 -10.43 -0.97 6.57
C PRO A 84 -10.69 0.11 5.52
N ARG A 85 -11.95 0.25 5.12
CA ARG A 85 -12.39 1.24 4.12
C ARG A 85 -13.03 2.44 4.82
N THR A 86 -12.38 2.92 5.87
CA THR A 86 -12.92 3.99 6.71
C THR A 86 -11.81 4.95 7.10
N LYS A 87 -11.99 6.21 6.75
CA LYS A 87 -11.06 7.28 7.15
C LYS A 87 -11.00 7.37 8.66
N GLY A 88 -9.82 7.57 9.19
CA GLY A 88 -9.59 7.70 10.62
C GLY A 88 -9.26 6.39 11.32
N THR A 89 -9.43 5.26 10.65
CA THR A 89 -9.05 3.97 11.22
C THR A 89 -7.52 3.90 11.29
N ARG A 90 -7.02 3.36 12.39
CA ARG A 90 -5.57 3.23 12.62
C ARG A 90 -5.12 1.79 12.49
N LEU A 91 -3.90 1.63 12.03
CA LEU A 91 -3.25 0.32 11.99
C LEU A 91 -1.77 0.48 12.31
N THR A 92 -1.17 -0.60 12.82
CA THR A 92 0.26 -0.64 13.07
C THR A 92 0.91 -1.73 12.23
N ILE A 93 2.11 -1.43 11.74
CA ILE A 93 2.97 -2.41 11.07
C ILE A 93 4.35 -2.25 11.70
N GLY A 94 4.89 -3.31 12.28
CA GLY A 94 6.12 -3.20 13.03
C GLY A 94 5.97 -2.18 14.15
N THR A 95 6.82 -1.18 14.20
CA THR A 95 6.77 -0.11 15.20
C THR A 95 6.12 1.17 14.70
N VAL A 96 5.57 1.16 13.48
CA VAL A 96 4.98 2.35 12.86
C VAL A 96 3.47 2.32 13.00
N ALA A 97 2.87 3.45 13.38
CA ALA A 97 1.42 3.61 13.41
C ALA A 97 0.97 4.51 12.26
N PHE A 98 -0.10 4.09 11.60
CA PHE A 98 -0.70 4.78 10.46
C PHE A 98 -2.15 5.12 10.73
N GLU A 99 -2.63 6.20 10.11
CA GLU A 99 -4.05 6.51 10.07
C GLU A 99 -4.50 6.55 8.62
N ILE A 100 -5.57 5.83 8.31
CA ILE A 100 -6.14 5.79 6.95
C ILE A 100 -6.78 7.15 6.67
N THR A 101 -6.37 7.78 5.57
CA THR A 101 -6.87 9.08 5.15
C THR A 101 -7.83 9.00 3.97
N GLY A 102 -7.87 7.87 3.28
CA GLY A 102 -8.80 7.67 2.18
C GLY A 102 -8.45 6.48 1.31
N GLU A 103 -9.15 6.38 0.20
CA GLU A 103 -8.88 5.39 -0.83
C GLU A 103 -7.73 5.85 -1.71
N THR A 104 -6.90 4.91 -2.15
CA THR A 104 -5.95 5.17 -3.24
C THR A 104 -6.70 4.92 -4.54
N ASP A 105 -7.30 5.98 -5.11
CA ASP A 105 -8.10 5.85 -6.33
C ASP A 105 -7.24 5.35 -7.48
N PRO A 106 -7.69 4.32 -8.21
CA PRO A 106 -6.99 3.93 -9.43
C PRO A 106 -7.20 5.00 -10.50
N CYS A 107 -6.15 5.29 -11.26
CA CYS A 107 -6.21 6.26 -12.34
C CYS A 107 -5.96 5.58 -13.69
N ASN A 108 -6.04 6.35 -14.77
CA ASN A 108 -5.87 5.82 -16.12
C ASN A 108 -4.48 5.23 -16.37
N ARG A 109 -3.49 5.53 -15.52
CA ARG A 109 -2.18 4.87 -15.60
C ARG A 109 -2.28 3.37 -15.40
N MET A 110 -3.29 2.90 -14.67
CA MET A 110 -3.49 1.46 -14.50
C MET A 110 -3.87 0.81 -15.84
N ASP A 111 -4.63 1.50 -16.68
CA ASP A 111 -4.95 0.99 -18.00
C ASP A 111 -3.73 0.98 -18.95
N ASP A 112 -2.72 1.82 -18.69
CA ASP A 112 -1.45 1.76 -19.39
C ASP A 112 -0.66 0.50 -19.01
N VAL A 113 -0.83 0.03 -17.79
CA VAL A 113 -0.22 -1.24 -17.35
C VAL A 113 -0.92 -2.43 -18.00
N ALA A 114 -2.25 -2.44 -17.95
CA ALA A 114 -3.06 -3.48 -18.58
C ALA A 114 -4.47 -2.95 -18.83
N PRO A 115 -5.05 -3.15 -20.00
CA PRO A 115 -6.42 -2.69 -20.29
C PRO A 115 -7.43 -3.26 -19.29
N GLY A 116 -8.26 -2.40 -18.73
CA GLY A 116 -9.30 -2.78 -17.78
C GLY A 116 -8.88 -2.78 -16.32
N LEU A 117 -7.58 -2.55 -16.02
CA LEU A 117 -7.09 -2.62 -14.65
C LEU A 117 -7.66 -1.50 -13.77
N GLN A 118 -7.84 -0.30 -14.32
CA GLN A 118 -8.46 0.79 -13.57
C GLN A 118 -9.84 0.41 -13.06
N ASN A 119 -10.68 -0.14 -13.92
CA ASN A 119 -12.02 -0.59 -13.55
C ASN A 119 -11.98 -1.74 -12.55
N ALA A 120 -11.05 -2.68 -12.73
CA ALA A 120 -10.93 -3.83 -11.85
C ALA A 120 -10.53 -3.43 -10.43
N LEU A 121 -9.79 -2.35 -10.26
CA LEU A 121 -9.37 -1.83 -8.97
C LEU A 121 -10.40 -0.93 -8.29
N SER A 122 -11.43 -0.50 -9.02
CA SER A 122 -12.42 0.45 -8.50
C SER A 122 -13.33 -0.09 -7.40
N PRO A 123 -13.83 -1.35 -7.46
CA PRO A 123 -14.70 -1.86 -6.40
C PRO A 123 -13.97 -1.99 -5.07
N ASP A 124 -14.69 -1.69 -3.98
CA ASP A 124 -14.28 -2.05 -2.62
C ASP A 124 -12.87 -1.59 -2.23
N TRP A 125 -12.42 -0.45 -2.79
CA TRP A 125 -11.10 0.11 -2.50
C TRP A 125 -9.96 -0.87 -2.83
N ARG A 126 -10.12 -1.70 -3.85
CA ARG A 126 -9.09 -2.65 -4.27
C ARG A 126 -7.75 -2.00 -4.59
N GLY A 127 -7.77 -0.72 -4.94
CA GLY A 127 -6.55 0.05 -5.22
C GLY A 127 -5.70 0.36 -4.00
N GLY A 128 -6.21 0.07 -2.80
CA GLY A 128 -5.51 0.29 -1.54
C GLY A 128 -5.96 1.54 -0.81
N VAL A 129 -5.24 1.86 0.25
CA VAL A 129 -5.55 3.01 1.11
C VAL A 129 -4.38 3.98 1.13
N THR A 130 -4.70 5.27 1.30
CA THR A 130 -3.71 6.29 1.62
C THR A 130 -3.67 6.46 3.12
N CYS A 131 -2.49 6.74 3.65
CA CYS A 131 -2.28 6.89 5.09
C CYS A 131 -1.37 8.08 5.38
N ARG A 132 -1.53 8.61 6.59
CA ARG A 132 -0.50 9.47 7.20
C ARG A 132 0.17 8.71 8.33
N VAL A 133 1.41 9.08 8.63
CA VAL A 133 2.18 8.44 9.69
C VAL A 133 1.86 9.12 11.01
N ILE A 134 1.43 8.34 12.00
CA ILE A 134 1.12 8.82 13.35
C ILE A 134 2.32 8.66 14.27
N THR A 135 3.00 7.52 14.19
CA THR A 135 4.17 7.22 15.02
C THR A 135 5.28 6.71 14.11
N SER A 136 6.42 7.36 14.18
CA SER A 136 7.62 6.99 13.43
C SER A 136 8.20 5.66 13.94
N GLY A 137 8.87 4.93 13.05
CA GLY A 137 9.52 3.68 13.41
C GLY A 137 10.12 3.01 12.20
N THR A 138 10.25 1.69 12.29
CA THR A 138 10.83 0.86 11.24
C THR A 138 9.87 -0.26 10.89
N VAL A 139 9.76 -0.57 9.61
CA VAL A 139 9.02 -1.74 9.13
C VAL A 139 9.97 -2.69 8.42
N SER A 140 9.72 -3.99 8.59
CA SER A 140 10.50 -5.06 7.97
C SER A 140 9.56 -6.10 7.39
N LEU A 141 9.98 -6.77 6.33
CA LEU A 141 9.18 -7.87 5.78
C LEU A 141 8.91 -8.91 6.87
N GLY A 142 7.67 -9.36 6.95
CA GLY A 142 7.21 -10.30 7.97
C GLY A 142 6.59 -9.64 9.20
N ASP A 143 6.67 -8.33 9.32
CA ASP A 143 6.06 -7.63 10.45
C ASP A 143 4.55 -7.81 10.48
N ALA A 144 4.00 -7.97 11.68
CA ALA A 144 2.57 -8.11 11.88
C ALA A 144 1.84 -6.80 11.52
N VAL A 145 0.67 -6.95 10.90
CA VAL A 145 -0.24 -5.84 10.58
C VAL A 145 -1.42 -5.95 11.53
N ILE A 146 -1.65 -4.92 12.32
CA ILE A 146 -2.69 -4.94 13.35
C ILE A 146 -3.59 -3.71 13.16
N THR A 147 -4.89 -3.94 12.98
CA THR A 147 -5.85 -2.84 12.97
C THR A 147 -6.22 -2.48 14.41
N GLN A 148 -6.36 -1.18 14.66
CA GLN A 148 -6.79 -0.68 15.96
C GLN A 148 -8.23 -0.23 15.85
N PRO A 149 -9.09 -0.64 16.82
CA PRO A 149 -10.48 -0.23 16.80
C PRO A 149 -10.67 1.28 17.01
#